data_b7c858bf60a7371d11f2460cb9f7870d
#
_entry.id   b7c858bf60a7371d11f2460cb9f7870d
#
_cell.length_a   1.000
_cell.length_b   1.000
_cell.length_c   1.000
_cell.angle_alpha   90.00
_cell.angle_beta   90.00
_cell.angle_gamma   90.00
#
_symmetry.space_group_name_H-M   'P 1'
#
loop_
_entity.id
_entity.type
_entity.pdbx_description
1 polymer ?
#
loop_
_entity_poly.entity_id
_entity_poly.type
_entity_poly.pdbx_seq_one_letter_code
_entity_poly.pdbx_strand_id
1 'polypeptide(L)'
;MRLTPGALRLRLNQKLKHGLRVAWFRDVVRPRILNTSPVADMSDRRFEIHVLTSRHDWLNLIWSLKSFYAASGRHYALCIHEDGSLDPFALSSLQRHFPMARIIRREEADRTAEQQLRDYPRSSRFRKTNMLSLKVFDFIACLQAERMVLFDSDLLFFDAPTAFLSRLEDDHYRLNAFNADCETSYTVEPAAVRERLGCELLARVNSGFAVIHRDSMKLEWIEEFLGYPGLSEGHFWRIEQTLYALCGSKHGAELLPPAYDVRLEAGIPPHIFRHYVGAIRHLMYGEGMAHLVQNGFLNRCQWAREVAVDPSKKRLTALPS
;
A
#
# COMPACT_ATOMS: atom_id res chain seq x y z
N MET A 1 -14.50 -6.88 32.62
CA MET A 1 -15.02 -5.52 32.91
C MET A 1 -16.34 -5.35 32.17
N ARG A 2 -17.48 -5.26 32.86
CA ARG A 2 -18.79 -5.07 32.20
C ARG A 2 -18.91 -3.62 31.72
N LEU A 3 -19.19 -3.45 30.44
CA LEU A 3 -19.41 -2.12 29.85
C LEU A 3 -20.71 -1.53 30.41
N THR A 4 -20.71 -0.25 30.78
CA THR A 4 -21.93 0.47 31.17
C THR A 4 -22.87 0.61 29.97
N PRO A 5 -24.18 0.68 30.13
CA PRO A 5 -25.14 0.89 29.05
C PRO A 5 -24.81 2.10 28.16
N GLY A 6 -24.32 3.19 28.76
CA GLY A 6 -23.84 4.38 28.02
C GLY A 6 -22.63 4.12 27.14
N ALA A 7 -21.65 3.35 27.64
CA ALA A 7 -20.48 2.96 26.86
C ALA A 7 -20.85 2.02 25.70
N LEU A 8 -21.83 1.13 25.90
CA LEU A 8 -22.35 0.26 24.86
C LEU A 8 -23.05 1.07 23.76
N ARG A 9 -23.91 2.02 24.14
CA ARG A 9 -24.61 2.92 23.21
C ARG A 9 -23.62 3.78 22.41
N LEU A 10 -22.61 4.32 23.07
CA LEU A 10 -21.56 5.10 22.39
C LEU A 10 -20.81 4.27 21.36
N ARG A 11 -20.39 3.04 21.72
CA ARG A 11 -19.74 2.11 20.78
C ARG A 11 -20.64 1.74 19.60
N LEU A 12 -21.91 1.52 19.83
CA LEU A 12 -22.88 1.22 18.78
C LEU A 12 -23.04 2.41 17.83
N ASN A 13 -23.19 3.62 18.36
CA ASN A 13 -23.28 4.84 17.55
C ASN A 13 -22.00 5.06 16.71
N GLN A 14 -20.81 4.85 17.29
CA GLN A 14 -19.55 4.93 16.55
C GLN A 14 -19.47 3.88 15.43
N LYS A 15 -19.88 2.64 15.69
CA LYS A 15 -19.91 1.58 14.67
C LYS A 15 -20.87 1.89 13.53
N LEU A 16 -21.99 2.54 13.80
CA LEU A 16 -23.01 2.87 12.82
C LEU A 16 -22.88 4.27 12.22
N LYS A 17 -21.84 5.03 12.60
CA LYS A 17 -21.63 6.43 12.17
C LYS A 17 -21.79 6.64 10.66
N HIS A 18 -21.41 5.67 9.84
CA HIS A 18 -21.48 5.73 8.38
C HIS A 18 -22.59 4.85 7.79
N GLY A 19 -23.56 4.45 8.59
CA GLY A 19 -24.74 3.67 8.20
C GLY A 19 -24.56 2.15 8.27
N LEU A 20 -25.71 1.45 8.21
CA LEU A 20 -25.78 0.00 8.35
C LEU A 20 -25.04 -0.76 7.24
N ARG A 21 -25.09 -0.27 6.01
CA ARG A 21 -24.38 -0.88 4.87
C ARG A 21 -22.88 -0.91 5.10
N VAL A 22 -22.28 0.22 5.52
CA VAL A 22 -20.84 0.31 5.81
C VAL A 22 -20.46 -0.63 6.96
N ALA A 23 -21.25 -0.66 8.03
CA ALA A 23 -21.03 -1.56 9.16
C ALA A 23 -21.09 -3.04 8.72
N TRP A 24 -22.09 -3.42 7.92
CA TRP A 24 -22.21 -4.77 7.37
C TRP A 24 -20.99 -5.20 6.54
N PHE A 25 -20.60 -4.38 5.60
CA PHE A 25 -19.42 -4.68 4.77
C PHE A 25 -18.13 -4.72 5.58
N ARG A 26 -17.95 -3.82 6.53
CA ARG A 26 -16.77 -3.79 7.40
C ARG A 26 -16.69 -5.00 8.34
N ASP A 27 -17.79 -5.36 9.00
CA ASP A 27 -17.75 -6.31 10.12
C ASP A 27 -18.13 -7.74 9.68
N VAL A 28 -18.89 -7.92 8.60
CA VAL A 28 -19.39 -9.23 8.12
C VAL A 28 -18.78 -9.64 6.78
N VAL A 29 -18.73 -8.73 5.81
CA VAL A 29 -18.24 -9.07 4.47
C VAL A 29 -16.74 -9.06 4.38
N ARG A 30 -16.08 -8.03 4.93
CA ARG A 30 -14.62 -7.90 4.89
C ARG A 30 -13.89 -9.15 5.40
N PRO A 31 -14.27 -9.80 6.52
CA PRO A 31 -13.61 -11.02 6.98
C PRO A 31 -13.72 -12.21 6.03
N ARG A 32 -14.68 -12.22 5.08
CA ARG A 32 -14.83 -13.33 4.12
C ARG A 32 -13.62 -13.52 3.21
N ILE A 33 -12.80 -12.51 3.04
CA ILE A 33 -11.54 -12.61 2.27
C ILE A 33 -10.63 -13.70 2.83
N LEU A 34 -10.71 -13.98 4.14
CA LEU A 34 -9.92 -15.01 4.81
C LEU A 34 -10.27 -16.43 4.36
N ASN A 35 -11.41 -16.63 3.69
CA ASN A 35 -11.84 -17.91 3.14
C ASN A 35 -11.42 -18.09 1.67
N THR A 36 -10.73 -17.14 1.08
CA THR A 36 -10.24 -17.20 -0.30
C THR A 36 -8.87 -17.88 -0.38
N SER A 37 -8.52 -18.40 -1.58
CA SER A 37 -7.22 -19.03 -1.83
C SER A 37 -6.07 -18.04 -1.71
N PRO A 38 -4.86 -18.48 -1.33
CA PRO A 38 -3.68 -17.63 -1.31
C PRO A 38 -3.31 -17.12 -2.71
N VAL A 39 -2.60 -16.00 -2.78
CA VAL A 39 -1.81 -15.61 -3.94
C VAL A 39 -0.51 -16.41 -3.86
N ALA A 40 -0.47 -17.53 -4.57
CA ALA A 40 0.60 -18.52 -4.42
C ALA A 40 1.87 -18.15 -5.18
N ASP A 41 1.73 -17.43 -6.30
CA ASP A 41 2.85 -17.02 -7.14
C ASP A 41 3.13 -15.52 -6.96
N MET A 42 4.36 -15.21 -6.53
CA MET A 42 4.96 -13.88 -6.40
C MET A 42 6.43 -13.98 -6.79
N SER A 43 6.71 -14.70 -7.90
CA SER A 43 8.05 -15.07 -8.32
C SER A 43 8.78 -13.99 -9.12
N ASP A 44 8.06 -13.00 -9.65
CA ASP A 44 8.67 -11.90 -10.40
C ASP A 44 9.39 -10.93 -9.47
N ARG A 45 10.71 -11.04 -9.42
CA ARG A 45 11.58 -10.26 -8.54
C ARG A 45 12.19 -9.02 -9.22
N ARG A 46 11.80 -8.72 -10.46
CA ARG A 46 12.24 -7.50 -11.14
C ARG A 46 11.70 -6.25 -10.43
N PHE A 47 10.51 -6.39 -9.86
CA PHE A 47 9.82 -5.33 -9.12
C PHE A 47 9.33 -5.89 -7.78
N GLU A 48 9.27 -5.06 -6.77
CA GLU A 48 8.86 -5.46 -5.44
C GLU A 48 7.82 -4.50 -4.86
N ILE A 49 6.68 -5.06 -4.43
CA ILE A 49 5.64 -4.30 -3.74
C ILE A 49 6.06 -4.16 -2.28
N HIS A 50 6.12 -2.93 -1.77
CA HIS A 50 6.34 -2.63 -0.37
C HIS A 50 5.10 -1.97 0.23
N VAL A 51 4.64 -2.49 1.35
CA VAL A 51 3.45 -2.00 2.06
C VAL A 51 3.66 -2.02 3.56
N LEU A 52 3.23 -0.94 4.23
CA LEU A 52 3.16 -0.86 5.69
C LEU A 52 1.77 -1.25 6.15
N THR A 53 1.67 -2.07 7.20
CA THR A 53 0.40 -2.48 7.78
C THR A 53 0.40 -2.48 9.29
N SER A 54 -0.81 -2.36 9.87
CA SER A 54 -1.08 -2.33 11.30
C SER A 54 -2.19 -3.32 11.67
N ARG A 55 -2.43 -3.49 12.97
CA ARG A 55 -3.55 -4.29 13.49
C ARG A 55 -4.92 -3.81 12.97
N HIS A 56 -5.04 -2.57 12.53
CA HIS A 56 -6.28 -2.00 12.03
C HIS A 56 -6.46 -2.23 10.52
N ASP A 57 -5.34 -2.35 9.79
CA ASP A 57 -5.32 -2.31 8.33
C ASP A 57 -4.98 -3.64 7.66
N TRP A 58 -4.41 -4.62 8.36
CA TRP A 58 -3.96 -5.89 7.77
C TRP A 58 -5.06 -6.63 6.97
N LEU A 59 -6.31 -6.56 7.43
CA LEU A 59 -7.41 -7.20 6.73
C LEU A 59 -7.84 -6.41 5.47
N ASN A 60 -7.73 -5.07 5.50
CA ASN A 60 -7.88 -4.23 4.31
C ASN A 60 -6.75 -4.52 3.32
N LEU A 61 -5.52 -4.69 3.81
CA LEU A 61 -4.37 -5.04 3.00
C LEU A 61 -4.58 -6.31 2.18
N ILE A 62 -5.18 -7.36 2.76
CA ILE A 62 -5.48 -8.58 1.99
C ILE A 62 -6.42 -8.28 0.81
N TRP A 63 -7.44 -7.43 1.00
CA TRP A 63 -8.32 -6.98 -0.09
C TRP A 63 -7.55 -6.17 -1.13
N SER A 64 -6.74 -5.21 -0.69
CA SER A 64 -5.94 -4.34 -1.55
C SER A 64 -5.01 -5.14 -2.45
N LEU A 65 -4.17 -5.97 -1.88
CA LEU A 65 -3.20 -6.79 -2.61
C LEU A 65 -3.89 -7.79 -3.55
N LYS A 66 -4.91 -8.51 -3.07
CA LYS A 66 -5.62 -9.46 -3.93
C LYS A 66 -6.34 -8.78 -5.09
N SER A 67 -6.90 -7.58 -4.87
CA SER A 67 -7.50 -6.81 -5.97
C SER A 67 -6.46 -6.36 -6.99
N PHE A 68 -5.27 -5.95 -6.53
CA PHE A 68 -4.16 -5.59 -7.40
C PHE A 68 -3.65 -6.80 -8.22
N TYR A 69 -3.35 -7.93 -7.57
CA TYR A 69 -2.87 -9.12 -8.27
C TYR A 69 -3.90 -9.64 -9.28
N ALA A 70 -5.19 -9.64 -8.91
CA ALA A 70 -6.26 -10.07 -9.79
C ALA A 70 -6.47 -9.13 -10.99
N ALA A 71 -6.36 -7.82 -10.80
CA ALA A 71 -6.55 -6.81 -11.84
C ALA A 71 -5.32 -6.69 -12.75
N SER A 72 -4.12 -6.74 -12.18
CA SER A 72 -2.87 -6.60 -12.94
C SER A 72 -2.49 -7.87 -13.70
N GLY A 73 -2.87 -9.06 -13.19
CA GLY A 73 -2.38 -10.35 -13.69
C GLY A 73 -0.87 -10.53 -13.54
N ARG A 74 -0.25 -9.79 -12.60
CA ARG A 74 1.19 -9.84 -12.35
C ARG A 74 1.52 -10.67 -11.11
N HIS A 75 2.79 -11.10 -11.01
CA HIS A 75 3.31 -11.95 -9.95
C HIS A 75 4.52 -11.32 -9.25
N TYR A 76 4.45 -9.99 -9.02
CA TYR A 76 5.54 -9.24 -8.40
C TYR A 76 5.82 -9.73 -6.99
N ALA A 77 7.09 -9.68 -6.59
CA ALA A 77 7.50 -9.95 -5.22
C ALA A 77 6.83 -8.99 -4.22
N LEU A 78 6.61 -9.45 -3.00
CA LEU A 78 5.91 -8.71 -1.95
C LEU A 78 6.73 -8.66 -0.67
N CYS A 79 6.87 -7.45 -0.14
CA CYS A 79 7.45 -7.18 1.16
C CYS A 79 6.42 -6.43 2.04
N ILE A 80 5.97 -7.08 3.10
CA ILE A 80 5.03 -6.51 4.07
C ILE A 80 5.82 -6.05 5.30
N HIS A 81 5.73 -4.78 5.63
CA HIS A 81 6.30 -4.19 6.83
C HIS A 81 5.21 -4.07 7.89
N GLU A 82 5.44 -4.58 9.07
CA GLU A 82 4.51 -4.46 10.18
C GLU A 82 4.99 -3.39 11.19
N ASP A 83 4.03 -2.67 11.75
CA ASP A 83 4.30 -1.52 12.63
C ASP A 83 4.55 -1.88 14.10
N GLY A 84 4.59 -3.18 14.43
CA GLY A 84 4.72 -3.72 15.79
C GLY A 84 3.38 -3.97 16.48
N SER A 85 2.26 -3.75 15.80
CA SER A 85 0.93 -3.91 16.41
C SER A 85 0.17 -5.18 16.00
N LEU A 86 0.71 -5.97 15.06
CA LEU A 86 0.05 -7.19 14.58
C LEU A 86 0.07 -8.29 15.64
N ASP A 87 -1.10 -8.90 15.85
CA ASP A 87 -1.19 -10.11 16.65
C ASP A 87 -0.79 -11.38 15.86
N PRO A 88 -0.58 -12.52 16.52
CA PRO A 88 -0.21 -13.78 15.86
C PRO A 88 -1.23 -14.26 14.82
N PHE A 89 -2.51 -13.96 15.00
CA PHE A 89 -3.56 -14.34 14.05
C PHE A 89 -3.46 -13.53 12.76
N ALA A 90 -3.24 -12.22 12.86
CA ALA A 90 -3.03 -11.34 11.71
C ALA A 90 -1.79 -11.76 10.90
N LEU A 91 -0.67 -12.02 11.59
CA LEU A 91 0.58 -12.47 10.97
C LEU A 91 0.41 -13.82 10.25
N SER A 92 -0.17 -14.81 10.92
CA SER A 92 -0.41 -16.12 10.31
C SER A 92 -1.38 -16.05 9.14
N SER A 93 -2.36 -15.14 9.20
CA SER A 93 -3.29 -14.88 8.10
C SER A 93 -2.59 -14.26 6.89
N LEU A 94 -1.74 -13.25 7.10
CA LEU A 94 -0.94 -12.65 6.03
C LEU A 94 -0.02 -13.68 5.38
N GLN A 95 0.70 -14.48 6.18
CA GLN A 95 1.57 -15.55 5.69
C GLN A 95 0.80 -16.61 4.90
N ARG A 96 -0.41 -16.96 5.32
CA ARG A 96 -1.27 -17.91 4.59
C ARG A 96 -1.75 -17.35 3.27
N HIS A 97 -2.11 -16.06 3.22
CA HIS A 97 -2.64 -15.43 1.99
C HIS A 97 -1.56 -15.04 1.00
N PHE A 98 -0.33 -14.83 1.47
CA PHE A 98 0.85 -14.43 0.69
C PHE A 98 2.06 -15.27 1.10
N PRO A 99 2.10 -16.57 0.78
CA PRO A 99 3.09 -17.51 1.32
C PRO A 99 4.52 -17.19 0.89
N MET A 100 4.73 -16.50 -0.24
CA MET A 100 6.04 -16.08 -0.71
C MET A 100 6.42 -14.66 -0.28
N ALA A 101 5.55 -13.93 0.44
CA ALA A 101 5.85 -12.59 0.91
C ALA A 101 6.94 -12.62 1.99
N ARG A 102 7.83 -11.63 1.94
CA ARG A 102 8.69 -11.31 3.07
C ARG A 102 7.87 -10.46 4.06
N ILE A 103 7.81 -10.88 5.32
CA ILE A 103 7.18 -10.09 6.38
C ILE A 103 8.29 -9.58 7.29
N ILE A 104 8.56 -8.28 7.21
CA ILE A 104 9.58 -7.61 8.02
C ILE A 104 8.96 -7.22 9.36
N ARG A 105 9.46 -7.83 10.43
CA ARG A 105 9.02 -7.56 11.80
C ARG A 105 9.58 -6.22 12.27
N ARG A 106 8.80 -5.52 13.09
CA ARG A 106 9.18 -4.21 13.62
C ARG A 106 10.55 -4.22 14.30
N GLU A 107 10.84 -5.25 15.09
CA GLU A 107 12.11 -5.38 15.80
C GLU A 107 13.30 -5.61 14.85
N GLU A 108 13.09 -6.28 13.73
CA GLU A 108 14.09 -6.47 12.68
C GLU A 108 14.35 -5.14 11.96
N ALA A 109 13.29 -4.45 11.56
CA ALA A 109 13.36 -3.15 10.91
C ALA A 109 14.06 -2.11 11.79
N ASP A 110 13.76 -2.09 13.10
CA ASP A 110 14.38 -1.15 14.05
C ASP A 110 15.90 -1.38 14.16
N ARG A 111 16.37 -2.63 14.20
CA ARG A 111 17.82 -2.94 14.21
C ARG A 111 18.51 -2.50 12.93
N THR A 112 17.89 -2.75 11.79
CA THR A 112 18.42 -2.33 10.48
C THR A 112 18.49 -0.80 10.37
N ALA A 113 17.41 -0.12 10.74
CA ALA A 113 17.34 1.34 10.71
C ALA A 113 18.37 1.99 11.68
N GLU A 114 18.54 1.44 12.87
CA GLU A 114 19.51 1.95 13.83
C GLU A 114 20.94 1.88 13.28
N GLN A 115 21.29 0.83 12.58
CA GLN A 115 22.59 0.69 11.93
C GLN A 115 22.76 1.64 10.75
N GLN A 116 21.77 1.71 9.85
CA GLN A 116 21.86 2.52 8.62
C GLN A 116 21.80 4.02 8.89
N LEU A 117 21.04 4.45 9.91
CA LEU A 117 20.82 5.86 10.22
C LEU A 117 21.79 6.40 11.27
N ARG A 118 22.85 5.67 11.60
CA ARG A 118 23.84 6.07 12.63
C ARG A 118 24.44 7.45 12.33
N ASP A 119 24.77 7.71 11.07
CA ASP A 119 25.43 8.94 10.62
C ASP A 119 24.43 10.01 10.12
N TYR A 120 23.12 9.75 10.27
CA TYR A 120 22.02 10.59 9.82
C TYR A 120 21.10 10.98 11.01
N PRO A 121 21.47 11.95 11.85
CA PRO A 121 20.81 12.22 13.12
C PRO A 121 19.34 12.71 12.98
N ARG A 122 19.02 13.51 11.94
CA ARG A 122 17.64 13.95 11.69
C ARG A 122 16.77 12.78 11.24
N SER A 123 17.29 11.97 10.33
CA SER A 123 16.63 10.76 9.83
C SER A 123 16.40 9.75 10.95
N SER A 124 17.39 9.52 11.81
CA SER A 124 17.28 8.67 13.01
C SER A 124 16.20 9.19 13.96
N ARG A 125 16.17 10.49 14.21
CA ARG A 125 15.12 11.11 15.05
C ARG A 125 13.73 10.96 14.42
N PHE A 126 13.60 11.27 13.12
CA PHE A 126 12.34 11.17 12.40
C PHE A 126 11.82 9.73 12.40
N ARG A 127 12.70 8.75 12.14
CA ARG A 127 12.35 7.31 12.18
C ARG A 127 11.80 6.85 13.54
N LYS A 128 12.26 7.44 14.65
CA LYS A 128 11.81 7.12 16.01
C LYS A 128 10.50 7.81 16.40
N THR A 129 10.17 8.95 15.78
CA THR A 129 9.05 9.80 16.22
C THR A 129 7.84 9.79 15.29
N ASN A 130 7.99 9.29 14.06
CA ASN A 130 6.92 9.27 13.07
C ASN A 130 6.70 7.84 12.55
N MET A 131 5.51 7.29 12.74
CA MET A 131 5.19 5.92 12.32
C MET A 131 5.26 5.72 10.80
N LEU A 132 4.93 6.74 10.00
CA LEU A 132 5.00 6.63 8.54
C LEU A 132 6.43 6.76 7.99
N SER A 133 7.40 7.15 8.83
CA SER A 133 8.81 7.13 8.46
C SER A 133 9.33 5.73 8.09
N LEU A 134 8.63 4.66 8.54
CA LEU A 134 8.92 3.29 8.11
C LEU A 134 8.82 3.16 6.59
N LYS A 135 7.86 3.84 5.95
CA LYS A 135 7.74 3.84 4.48
C LYS A 135 8.98 4.49 3.83
N VAL A 136 9.53 5.53 4.46
CA VAL A 136 10.68 6.28 3.93
C VAL A 136 12.00 5.49 4.05
N PHE A 137 12.25 4.87 5.20
CA PHE A 137 13.54 4.23 5.48
C PHE A 137 13.52 2.72 5.30
N ASP A 138 12.54 2.04 5.89
CA ASP A 138 12.54 0.58 5.95
C ASP A 138 12.24 -0.05 4.58
N PHE A 139 11.40 0.61 3.75
CA PHE A 139 11.10 0.12 2.42
C PHE A 139 12.38 0.06 1.56
N ILE A 140 13.12 1.15 1.52
CA ILE A 140 14.37 1.21 0.73
C ILE A 140 15.45 0.31 1.33
N ALA A 141 15.56 0.24 2.65
CA ALA A 141 16.50 -0.64 3.33
C ALA A 141 16.28 -2.13 3.00
N CYS A 142 15.03 -2.52 2.84
CA CYS A 142 14.62 -3.90 2.54
C CYS A 142 14.41 -4.19 1.06
N LEU A 143 14.43 -3.18 0.19
CA LEU A 143 14.19 -3.33 -1.25
C LEU A 143 15.26 -4.19 -1.92
N GLN A 144 14.85 -5.28 -2.57
CA GLN A 144 15.73 -6.18 -3.30
C GLN A 144 15.71 -5.94 -4.81
N ALA A 145 14.67 -5.28 -5.33
CA ALA A 145 14.52 -4.91 -6.73
C ALA A 145 15.13 -3.53 -7.03
N GLU A 146 15.26 -3.18 -8.30
CA GLU A 146 15.67 -1.84 -8.75
C GLU A 146 14.53 -0.82 -8.58
N ARG A 147 13.28 -1.28 -8.72
CA ARG A 147 12.08 -0.46 -8.62
C ARG A 147 11.12 -1.03 -7.59
N MET A 148 10.55 -0.16 -6.80
CA MET A 148 9.56 -0.46 -5.79
C MET A 148 8.17 -0.01 -6.27
N VAL A 149 7.17 -0.84 -6.02
CA VAL A 149 5.78 -0.41 -6.00
C VAL A 149 5.47 0.04 -4.58
N LEU A 150 5.39 1.35 -4.37
CA LEU A 150 4.89 1.93 -3.11
C LEU A 150 3.38 1.67 -3.05
N PHE A 151 2.91 1.08 -1.94
CA PHE A 151 1.55 0.55 -1.87
C PHE A 151 0.94 0.75 -0.48
N ASP A 152 -0.24 1.38 -0.40
CA ASP A 152 -0.99 1.53 0.84
C ASP A 152 -2.07 0.44 1.01
N SER A 153 -2.44 0.15 2.24
CA SER A 153 -3.38 -0.92 2.60
C SER A 153 -4.85 -0.61 2.30
N ASP A 154 -5.16 0.59 1.82
CA ASP A 154 -6.51 1.07 1.55
C ASP A 154 -6.78 1.39 0.06
N LEU A 155 -6.07 0.68 -0.81
CA LEU A 155 -6.29 0.69 -2.26
C LEU A 155 -7.24 -0.45 -2.67
N LEU A 156 -8.13 -0.23 -3.63
CA LEU A 156 -8.86 -1.31 -4.31
C LEU A 156 -8.78 -1.12 -5.82
N PHE A 157 -8.50 -2.21 -6.52
CA PHE A 157 -8.38 -2.24 -7.99
C PHE A 157 -9.61 -2.89 -8.59
N PHE A 158 -10.15 -2.27 -9.64
CA PHE A 158 -11.37 -2.68 -10.33
C PHE A 158 -11.10 -3.11 -11.76
N ASP A 159 -10.01 -2.62 -12.35
CA ASP A 159 -9.55 -2.93 -13.70
C ASP A 159 -8.00 -2.93 -13.75
N ALA A 160 -7.44 -3.37 -14.89
CA ALA A 160 -6.00 -3.47 -15.07
C ALA A 160 -5.31 -2.08 -15.04
N PRO A 161 -4.31 -1.87 -14.17
CA PRO A 161 -3.63 -0.58 -14.04
C PRO A 161 -2.57 -0.40 -15.14
N THR A 162 -2.98 -0.41 -16.41
CA THR A 162 -2.11 -0.47 -17.59
C THR A 162 -1.10 0.67 -17.67
N ALA A 163 -1.51 1.91 -17.40
CA ALA A 163 -0.60 3.05 -17.44
C ALA A 163 0.45 3.04 -16.31
N PHE A 164 0.13 2.43 -15.16
CA PHE A 164 1.08 2.17 -14.10
C PHE A 164 2.05 1.05 -14.49
N LEU A 165 1.52 -0.07 -15.00
CA LEU A 165 2.32 -1.22 -15.40
C LEU A 165 3.30 -0.86 -16.52
N SER A 166 2.89 -0.07 -17.51
CA SER A 166 3.76 0.38 -18.59
C SER A 166 4.98 1.17 -18.09
N ARG A 167 4.82 2.00 -17.03
CA ARG A 167 5.94 2.72 -16.41
C ARG A 167 6.81 1.83 -15.56
N LEU A 168 6.20 0.93 -14.82
CA LEU A 168 6.93 0.00 -13.95
C LEU A 168 7.78 -0.98 -14.77
N GLU A 169 7.25 -1.50 -15.89
CA GLU A 169 7.82 -2.59 -16.69
C GLU A 169 8.72 -2.10 -17.84
N ASP A 170 8.69 -0.82 -18.19
CA ASP A 170 9.56 -0.26 -19.23
C ASP A 170 10.98 -0.05 -18.68
N ASP A 171 11.94 -0.83 -19.21
CA ASP A 171 13.34 -0.75 -18.81
C ASP A 171 14.01 0.59 -19.15
N HIS A 172 13.41 1.41 -20.01
CA HIS A 172 13.88 2.75 -20.36
C HIS A 172 13.24 3.87 -19.51
N TYR A 173 12.17 3.57 -18.78
CA TYR A 173 11.54 4.53 -17.90
C TYR A 173 12.42 4.82 -16.68
N ARG A 174 12.75 6.09 -16.43
CA ARG A 174 13.71 6.54 -15.39
C ARG A 174 13.08 7.44 -14.33
N LEU A 175 11.83 7.82 -14.48
CA LEU A 175 11.16 8.71 -13.54
C LEU A 175 10.47 7.93 -12.43
N ASN A 176 10.24 8.56 -11.29
CA ASN A 176 9.22 8.08 -10.37
C ASN A 176 7.84 8.45 -10.93
N ALA A 177 6.82 7.63 -10.69
CA ALA A 177 5.44 7.92 -11.10
C ALA A 177 4.49 7.81 -9.91
N PHE A 178 3.83 8.90 -9.55
CA PHE A 178 2.94 8.98 -8.39
C PHE A 178 1.48 9.12 -8.80
N ASN A 179 0.57 8.55 -8.03
CA ASN A 179 -0.82 9.00 -8.10
C ASN A 179 -0.95 10.40 -7.50
N ALA A 180 -1.87 11.21 -8.06
CA ALA A 180 -2.08 12.56 -7.56
C ALA A 180 -3.02 12.59 -6.35
N ASP A 181 -2.70 13.43 -5.37
CA ASP A 181 -3.62 13.78 -4.28
C ASP A 181 -4.70 14.76 -4.78
N CYS A 182 -5.78 14.91 -4.02
CA CYS A 182 -6.82 15.89 -4.31
C CYS A 182 -6.31 17.35 -4.22
N GLU A 183 -5.31 17.58 -3.37
CA GLU A 183 -4.65 18.89 -3.20
C GLU A 183 -3.16 18.71 -2.89
N THR A 184 -2.38 19.80 -2.98
CA THR A 184 -0.98 19.81 -2.55
C THR A 184 -0.91 19.94 -1.02
N SER A 185 -0.56 18.84 -0.34
CA SER A 185 -0.55 18.75 1.11
C SER A 185 0.86 18.57 1.66
N TYR A 186 1.76 19.53 1.36
CA TYR A 186 3.14 19.49 1.85
C TYR A 186 3.33 20.32 3.12
N THR A 187 4.39 20.01 3.85
CA THR A 187 4.83 20.74 5.05
C THR A 187 5.82 21.85 4.75
N VAL A 188 6.24 21.97 3.50
CA VAL A 188 7.14 23.03 3.01
C VAL A 188 6.44 23.85 1.95
N GLU A 189 6.79 25.13 1.87
CA GLU A 189 6.33 26.00 0.79
C GLU A 189 7.12 25.71 -0.50
N PRO A 190 6.46 25.33 -1.61
CA PRO A 190 7.14 24.96 -2.85
C PRO A 190 8.12 26.03 -3.35
N ALA A 191 7.74 27.32 -3.26
CA ALA A 191 8.60 28.42 -3.67
C ALA A 191 9.88 28.52 -2.81
N ALA A 192 9.79 28.24 -1.49
CA ALA A 192 10.93 28.30 -0.59
C ALA A 192 11.95 27.18 -0.81
N VAL A 193 11.52 26.05 -1.36
CA VAL A 193 12.41 24.90 -1.61
C VAL A 193 12.96 24.84 -3.03
N ARG A 194 12.31 25.52 -3.98
CA ARG A 194 12.70 25.52 -5.40
C ARG A 194 14.18 25.85 -5.61
N GLU A 195 14.65 26.92 -5.00
CA GLU A 195 16.05 27.35 -5.11
C GLU A 195 17.01 26.28 -4.56
N ARG A 196 16.67 25.68 -3.42
CA ARG A 196 17.50 24.64 -2.78
C ARG A 196 17.45 23.31 -3.52
N LEU A 197 16.29 22.97 -4.08
CA LEU A 197 16.08 21.72 -4.80
C LEU A 197 16.75 21.74 -6.19
N GLY A 198 16.87 22.93 -6.78
CA GLY A 198 17.36 23.13 -8.15
C GLY A 198 16.35 22.71 -9.23
N CYS A 199 15.10 22.38 -8.85
CA CYS A 199 14.00 22.04 -9.75
C CYS A 199 12.67 22.42 -9.13
N GLU A 200 11.59 22.33 -9.91
CA GLU A 200 10.21 22.50 -9.41
C GLU A 200 9.79 21.31 -8.56
N LEU A 201 9.16 21.60 -7.41
CA LEU A 201 8.54 20.57 -6.60
C LEU A 201 7.24 20.09 -7.28
N LEU A 202 7.19 18.83 -7.65
CA LEU A 202 5.98 18.21 -8.26
C LEU A 202 4.80 18.36 -7.30
N ALA A 203 3.75 19.05 -7.74
CA ALA A 203 2.55 19.28 -6.94
C ALA A 203 1.70 18.01 -6.82
N ARG A 204 0.90 17.91 -5.76
CA ARG A 204 -0.13 16.89 -5.58
C ARG A 204 0.40 15.45 -5.54
N VAL A 205 1.66 15.20 -5.21
CA VAL A 205 2.15 13.84 -5.00
C VAL A 205 1.37 13.19 -3.86
N ASN A 206 0.84 11.99 -4.09
CA ASN A 206 0.31 11.12 -3.04
C ASN A 206 1.24 9.92 -2.85
N SER A 207 1.60 9.61 -1.62
CA SER A 207 2.54 8.54 -1.27
C SER A 207 1.87 7.17 -1.03
N GLY A 208 0.66 6.96 -1.55
CA GLY A 208 -0.08 5.71 -1.37
C GLY A 208 0.08 4.70 -2.51
N PHE A 209 0.35 5.16 -3.75
CA PHE A 209 0.57 4.29 -4.90
C PHE A 209 1.53 4.94 -5.90
N ALA A 210 2.71 4.34 -6.07
CA ALA A 210 3.73 4.91 -6.95
C ALA A 210 4.73 3.87 -7.46
N VAL A 211 5.38 4.20 -8.59
CA VAL A 211 6.65 3.59 -9.02
C VAL A 211 7.78 4.42 -8.43
N ILE A 212 8.64 3.79 -7.64
CA ILE A 212 9.78 4.44 -6.98
C ILE A 212 11.08 3.74 -7.41
N HIS A 213 12.01 4.48 -7.98
CA HIS A 213 13.35 3.98 -8.23
C HIS A 213 14.17 3.96 -6.94
N ARG A 214 14.95 2.90 -6.72
CA ARG A 214 15.83 2.78 -5.54
C ARG A 214 16.68 4.02 -5.34
N ASP A 215 17.29 4.55 -6.40
CA ASP A 215 18.22 5.69 -6.36
C ASP A 215 17.54 7.03 -6.10
N SER A 216 16.20 7.07 -6.07
CA SER A 216 15.46 8.30 -5.78
C SER A 216 15.32 8.60 -4.29
N MET A 217 15.54 7.60 -3.41
CA MET A 217 15.33 7.73 -1.96
C MET A 217 16.68 7.66 -1.22
N LYS A 218 17.62 8.58 -1.57
CA LYS A 218 18.96 8.64 -0.96
C LYS A 218 18.90 9.21 0.45
N LEU A 219 19.59 8.57 1.40
CA LEU A 219 19.64 9.00 2.80
C LEU A 219 20.22 10.39 2.96
N GLU A 220 21.22 10.75 2.14
CA GLU A 220 21.84 12.08 2.13
C GLU A 220 20.81 13.17 1.79
N TRP A 221 19.94 12.90 0.81
CA TRP A 221 18.88 13.83 0.43
C TRP A 221 17.81 13.96 1.53
N ILE A 222 17.41 12.84 2.09
CA ILE A 222 16.39 12.82 3.16
C ILE A 222 16.93 13.56 4.40
N GLU A 223 18.19 13.34 4.78
CA GLU A 223 18.83 14.02 5.89
C GLU A 223 18.92 15.54 5.67
N GLU A 224 19.26 15.96 4.44
CA GLU A 224 19.26 17.37 4.02
C GLU A 224 17.85 17.95 4.13
N PHE A 225 16.85 17.29 3.54
CA PHE A 225 15.46 17.77 3.50
C PHE A 225 14.84 17.89 4.89
N LEU A 226 15.12 16.95 5.78
CA LEU A 226 14.69 17.02 7.18
C LEU A 226 15.26 18.23 7.95
N GLY A 227 16.26 18.90 7.38
CA GLY A 227 16.78 20.18 7.85
C GLY A 227 16.07 21.40 7.26
N TYR A 228 15.13 21.25 6.34
CA TYR A 228 14.41 22.36 5.76
C TYR A 228 13.40 22.95 6.76
N PRO A 229 13.28 24.30 6.83
CA PRO A 229 12.32 24.95 7.70
C PRO A 229 10.89 24.45 7.44
N GLY A 230 10.17 24.15 8.50
CA GLY A 230 8.79 23.69 8.44
C GLY A 230 8.58 22.21 8.08
N LEU A 231 9.58 21.52 7.51
CA LEU A 231 9.39 20.16 7.02
C LEU A 231 8.95 19.18 8.12
N SER A 232 9.55 19.25 9.29
CA SER A 232 9.21 18.37 10.42
C SER A 232 8.04 18.88 11.26
N GLU A 233 7.38 19.96 10.83
CA GLU A 233 6.23 20.56 11.49
C GLU A 233 4.93 20.11 10.80
N GLY A 234 3.83 20.02 11.56
CA GLY A 234 2.54 19.67 11.03
C GLY A 234 2.15 18.20 11.21
N HIS A 235 1.15 17.75 10.46
CA HIS A 235 0.58 16.41 10.63
C HIS A 235 1.53 15.33 10.12
N PHE A 236 1.65 14.24 10.85
CA PHE A 236 2.65 13.17 10.63
C PHE A 236 2.66 12.57 9.20
N TRP A 237 1.49 12.42 8.55
CA TRP A 237 1.41 11.87 7.20
C TRP A 237 1.89 12.87 6.13
N ARG A 238 1.75 14.20 6.37
CA ARG A 238 2.20 15.23 5.43
C ARG A 238 3.73 15.24 5.31
N ILE A 239 4.44 14.95 6.40
CA ILE A 239 5.91 14.93 6.42
C ILE A 239 6.44 13.82 5.51
N GLU A 240 5.91 12.61 5.63
CA GLU A 240 6.28 11.47 4.80
C GLU A 240 5.99 11.74 3.32
N GLN A 241 4.78 12.22 3.00
CA GLN A 241 4.39 12.57 1.63
C GLN A 241 5.28 13.69 1.05
N THR A 242 5.64 14.70 1.85
CA THR A 242 6.57 15.77 1.44
C THR A 242 7.95 15.22 1.10
N LEU A 243 8.48 14.28 1.87
CA LEU A 243 9.77 13.64 1.57
C LEU A 243 9.74 12.87 0.26
N TYR A 244 8.66 12.12 -0.03
CA TYR A 244 8.49 11.46 -1.33
C TYR A 244 8.42 12.47 -2.48
N ALA A 245 7.72 13.59 -2.29
CA ALA A 245 7.63 14.64 -3.31
C ALA A 245 9.01 15.30 -3.56
N LEU A 246 9.78 15.61 -2.52
CA LEU A 246 11.11 16.21 -2.63
C LEU A 246 12.12 15.26 -3.29
N CYS A 247 12.20 14.02 -2.81
CA CYS A 247 13.04 12.98 -3.38
C CYS A 247 12.69 12.68 -4.82
N GLY A 248 11.38 12.53 -5.11
CA GLY A 248 10.88 12.30 -6.45
C GLY A 248 11.22 13.46 -7.38
N SER A 249 10.95 14.71 -7.00
CA SER A 249 11.25 15.88 -7.83
C SER A 249 12.75 16.03 -8.11
N LYS A 250 13.61 15.76 -7.12
CA LYS A 250 15.07 15.81 -7.28
C LYS A 250 15.62 14.71 -8.21
N HIS A 251 15.01 13.54 -8.20
CA HIS A 251 15.38 12.41 -9.07
C HIS A 251 14.81 12.58 -10.49
N GLY A 252 13.64 13.16 -10.61
CA GLY A 252 12.74 13.18 -11.75
C GLY A 252 11.46 12.39 -11.46
N ALA A 253 10.33 13.06 -11.59
CA ALA A 253 9.04 12.45 -11.30
C ALA A 253 7.93 13.02 -12.17
N GLU A 254 6.87 12.22 -12.37
CA GLU A 254 5.62 12.65 -12.98
C GLU A 254 4.41 12.12 -12.23
N LEU A 255 3.23 12.66 -12.52
CA LEU A 255 1.98 12.10 -12.05
C LEU A 255 1.48 11.01 -13.02
N LEU A 256 0.89 9.96 -12.48
CA LEU A 256 0.08 9.02 -13.24
C LEU A 256 -1.12 9.75 -13.88
N PRO A 257 -1.74 9.19 -14.93
CA PRO A 257 -2.93 9.79 -15.55
C PRO A 257 -4.06 10.05 -14.54
N PRO A 258 -4.98 11.00 -14.81
CA PRO A 258 -6.06 11.39 -13.89
C PRO A 258 -6.98 10.26 -13.42
N ALA A 259 -7.01 9.12 -14.12
CA ALA A 259 -7.70 7.92 -13.66
C ALA A 259 -7.12 7.34 -12.34
N TYR A 260 -5.94 7.79 -11.95
CA TYR A 260 -5.24 7.39 -10.70
C TYR A 260 -5.32 8.45 -9.59
N ASP A 261 -5.99 9.57 -9.81
CA ASP A 261 -6.10 10.64 -8.80
C ASP A 261 -6.90 10.19 -7.58
N VAL A 262 -6.48 10.64 -6.40
CA VAL A 262 -7.28 10.54 -5.18
C VAL A 262 -8.54 11.39 -5.35
N ARG A 263 -9.70 10.82 -5.05
CA ARG A 263 -11.01 11.50 -5.10
C ARG A 263 -11.73 11.28 -3.80
N LEU A 264 -12.30 12.35 -3.27
CA LEU A 264 -13.00 12.31 -1.97
C LEU A 264 -14.50 12.03 -2.12
N GLU A 265 -15.07 12.25 -3.29
CA GLU A 265 -16.48 12.02 -3.56
C GLU A 265 -16.81 10.52 -3.54
N ALA A 266 -18.04 10.19 -3.11
CA ALA A 266 -18.57 8.85 -3.21
C ALA A 266 -18.85 8.47 -4.68
N GLY A 267 -18.77 7.18 -4.98
CA GLY A 267 -19.00 6.61 -6.30
C GLY A 267 -17.75 5.90 -6.83
N ILE A 268 -17.98 4.77 -7.54
CA ILE A 268 -16.97 4.11 -8.35
C ILE A 268 -17.31 4.47 -9.80
N PRO A 269 -16.70 5.53 -10.35
CA PRO A 269 -16.78 5.75 -11.78
C PRO A 269 -16.04 4.60 -12.50
N PRO A 270 -15.98 4.56 -13.83
CA PRO A 270 -15.17 3.58 -14.55
C PRO A 270 -13.68 3.82 -14.26
N HIS A 271 -13.27 3.46 -13.05
CA HIS A 271 -11.93 3.69 -12.54
C HIS A 271 -11.17 2.39 -12.47
N ILE A 272 -9.89 2.51 -12.77
CA ILE A 272 -8.92 1.43 -12.67
C ILE A 272 -8.73 1.04 -11.21
N PHE A 273 -8.57 2.04 -10.32
CA PHE A 273 -8.43 1.82 -8.88
C PHE A 273 -8.97 3.00 -8.07
N ARG A 274 -9.08 2.81 -6.77
CA ARG A 274 -9.41 3.89 -5.85
C ARG A 274 -8.59 3.80 -4.57
N HIS A 275 -8.02 4.95 -4.16
CA HIS A 275 -7.35 5.13 -2.88
C HIS A 275 -8.35 5.68 -1.87
N TYR A 276 -8.69 4.87 -0.87
CA TYR A 276 -9.64 5.21 0.19
C TYR A 276 -8.90 5.85 1.37
N VAL A 277 -8.30 7.04 1.14
CA VAL A 277 -7.59 7.81 2.17
C VAL A 277 -8.40 8.00 3.44
N GLY A 278 -7.75 8.32 4.56
CA GLY A 278 -8.35 8.35 5.89
C GLY A 278 -9.74 8.97 5.98
N ALA A 279 -9.99 10.11 5.32
CA ALA A 279 -11.27 10.82 5.31
C ALA A 279 -12.43 9.99 4.73
N ILE A 280 -12.15 9.16 3.71
CA ILE A 280 -13.14 8.37 2.97
C ILE A 280 -12.97 6.85 3.18
N ARG A 281 -12.17 6.42 4.14
CA ARG A 281 -11.92 4.97 4.38
C ARG A 281 -13.20 4.17 4.62
N HIS A 282 -14.24 4.77 5.13
CA HIS A 282 -15.55 4.14 5.28
C HIS A 282 -16.18 3.72 3.93
N LEU A 283 -15.88 4.44 2.84
CA LEU A 283 -16.35 4.10 1.49
C LEU A 283 -15.66 2.83 0.96
N MET A 284 -14.43 2.49 1.41
CA MET A 284 -13.79 1.23 1.06
C MET A 284 -14.70 0.03 1.33
N TYR A 285 -15.44 0.07 2.43
CA TYR A 285 -16.35 -1.00 2.82
C TYR A 285 -17.66 -0.99 2.03
N GLY A 286 -18.44 0.12 2.17
CA GLY A 286 -19.79 0.21 1.63
C GLY A 286 -19.87 0.40 0.12
N GLU A 287 -18.80 0.79 -0.52
CA GLU A 287 -18.67 1.06 -1.95
C GLU A 287 -17.69 0.10 -2.61
N GLY A 288 -16.39 0.19 -2.30
CA GLY A 288 -15.35 -0.54 -3.00
C GLY A 288 -15.45 -2.05 -2.84
N MET A 289 -15.47 -2.54 -1.59
CA MET A 289 -15.65 -3.97 -1.33
C MET A 289 -17.01 -4.47 -1.82
N ALA A 290 -18.06 -3.64 -1.69
CA ALA A 290 -19.39 -3.98 -2.19
C ALA A 290 -19.37 -4.19 -3.71
N HIS A 291 -18.72 -3.30 -4.45
CA HIS A 291 -18.57 -3.43 -5.90
C HIS A 291 -17.79 -4.70 -6.28
N LEU A 292 -16.66 -4.95 -5.63
CA LEU A 292 -15.86 -6.16 -5.88
C LEU A 292 -16.67 -7.45 -5.63
N VAL A 293 -17.42 -7.49 -4.51
CA VAL A 293 -18.25 -8.67 -4.17
C VAL A 293 -19.38 -8.86 -5.17
N GLN A 294 -20.08 -7.80 -5.57
CA GLN A 294 -21.15 -7.84 -6.57
C GLN A 294 -20.65 -8.36 -7.93
N ASN A 295 -19.40 -8.07 -8.27
CA ASN A 295 -18.74 -8.56 -9.48
C ASN A 295 -18.02 -9.91 -9.29
N GLY A 296 -18.35 -10.67 -8.25
CA GLY A 296 -17.87 -12.05 -8.05
C GLY A 296 -16.41 -12.17 -7.63
N PHE A 297 -15.78 -11.10 -7.10
CA PHE A 297 -14.36 -11.07 -6.73
C PHE A 297 -13.96 -12.19 -5.76
N LEU A 298 -14.75 -12.44 -4.70
CA LEU A 298 -14.45 -13.49 -3.73
C LEU A 298 -14.42 -14.89 -4.37
N ASN A 299 -15.27 -15.14 -5.36
CA ASN A 299 -15.29 -16.41 -6.09
C ASN A 299 -14.07 -16.54 -7.02
N ARG A 300 -13.69 -15.45 -7.71
CA ARG A 300 -12.47 -15.43 -8.52
C ARG A 300 -11.21 -15.67 -7.70
N CYS A 301 -11.17 -15.29 -6.44
CA CYS A 301 -10.06 -15.60 -5.53
C CYS A 301 -10.06 -17.06 -5.01
N GLN A 302 -10.94 -17.94 -5.49
CA GLN A 302 -11.00 -19.37 -5.11
C GLN A 302 -10.39 -20.32 -6.15
N TRP A 303 -9.92 -19.84 -7.29
CA TRP A 303 -9.47 -20.61 -8.47
C TRP A 303 -8.28 -21.56 -8.23
N ALA A 304 -7.55 -21.43 -7.11
CA ALA A 304 -6.43 -22.32 -6.81
C ALA A 304 -6.85 -23.71 -6.23
N ARG A 305 -8.13 -23.96 -5.97
CA ARG A 305 -8.58 -25.28 -5.48
C ARG A 305 -8.82 -26.30 -6.59
N GLU A 306 -9.05 -25.89 -7.83
CA GLU A 306 -9.39 -26.78 -8.93
C GLU A 306 -8.17 -27.38 -9.66
N VAL A 307 -6.98 -26.80 -9.51
CA VAL A 307 -5.75 -27.30 -10.17
C VAL A 307 -5.00 -28.34 -9.32
N ALA A 308 -5.34 -28.49 -8.04
CA ALA A 308 -4.67 -29.39 -7.10
C ALA A 308 -5.39 -30.75 -6.92
N VAL A 309 -6.34 -31.12 -7.78
CA VAL A 309 -7.06 -32.39 -7.68
C VAL A 309 -6.81 -33.24 -8.90
N ASP A 310 -6.03 -34.27 -8.64
CA ASP A 310 -5.96 -35.60 -9.20
C ASP A 310 -4.88 -35.93 -10.26
N PRO A 311 -3.67 -36.31 -9.78
CA PRO A 311 -2.71 -37.01 -10.61
C PRO A 311 -3.16 -38.42 -11.00
N SER A 312 -4.23 -38.97 -10.41
CA SER A 312 -4.67 -40.34 -10.61
C SER A 312 -5.59 -40.55 -11.82
N LYS A 313 -6.17 -39.49 -12.39
CA LYS A 313 -7.03 -39.58 -13.58
C LYS A 313 -6.35 -39.59 -14.94
N LYS A 314 -5.01 -39.53 -14.99
CA LYS A 314 -4.24 -39.61 -16.24
C LYS A 314 -3.79 -41.04 -16.64
N ARG A 315 -4.39 -42.08 -16.08
CA ARG A 315 -4.08 -43.48 -16.49
C ARG A 315 -5.34 -44.25 -16.83
N LEU A 316 -6.07 -43.88 -17.86
CA LEU A 316 -7.07 -44.77 -18.48
C LEU A 316 -7.49 -44.25 -19.86
N THR A 317 -6.55 -44.11 -20.79
CA THR A 317 -6.81 -44.19 -22.24
C THR A 317 -5.49 -44.48 -22.97
N ALA A 318 -5.03 -45.73 -22.87
CA ALA A 318 -4.15 -46.35 -23.83
C ALA A 318 -4.38 -47.83 -23.71
N LEU A 319 -5.28 -48.37 -24.50
CA LEU A 319 -5.30 -49.78 -24.91
C LEU A 319 -5.10 -49.83 -26.41
N PRO A 320 -4.24 -50.70 -26.89
CA PRO A 320 -3.89 -50.85 -28.30
C PRO A 320 -4.86 -51.76 -29.01
N SER A 321 -5.01 -51.55 -30.27
CA SER A 321 -5.40 -52.56 -31.26
C SER A 321 -4.44 -52.54 -32.41
#